data_a0d0fcd1072a95619fb6d06b78b0ea26
#
_entry.id   a0d0fcd1072a95619fb6d06b78b0ea26
#
_cell.length_a   1.000
_cell.length_b   1.000
_cell.length_c   1.000
_cell.angle_alpha   90.00
_cell.angle_beta   90.00
_cell.angle_gamma   90.00
#
_symmetry.space_group_name_H-M   'P 1'
#
loop_
_entity.id
_entity.type
_entity.pdbx_description
1 polymer ?
#
loop_
_entity_poly.entity_id
_entity_poly.type
_entity_poly.pdbx_seq_one_letter_code
_entity_poly.pdbx_strand_id
1 'polypeptide(L)'
;MTTRNNPAQQVEPLTSSPGYQAFWALRLGFTALPILFGIDKFANVLTDDWTKYLATQFNDLAPGNAEAAMHLVGAIEILAGIVVFLLPRFGGPLVAVWLAGIIVNLLMVGGYGDVALRDFGLLLAAVVLTRLAWAYPTHFPRTRH
;
A
#
# COMPACT_ATOMS: atom_id res chain seq x y z
N MET A 1 0.82 -4.82 57.89
CA MET A 1 0.02 -5.16 56.71
C MET A 1 0.35 -4.17 55.61
N THR A 2 1.21 -4.57 54.73
CA THR A 2 1.57 -3.75 53.55
C THR A 2 0.50 -3.99 52.47
N THR A 3 -0.41 -3.06 52.32
CA THR A 3 -1.31 -3.03 51.19
C THR A 3 -0.44 -2.86 49.94
N ARG A 4 -0.24 -3.94 49.18
CA ARG A 4 0.24 -3.84 47.81
C ARG A 4 -0.80 -3.00 47.04
N ASN A 5 -0.50 -1.73 46.89
CA ASN A 5 -1.12 -0.95 45.83
C ASN A 5 -0.69 -1.63 44.53
N ASN A 6 -1.58 -2.50 44.03
CA ASN A 6 -1.53 -2.91 42.66
C ASN A 6 -1.95 -1.66 41.84
N PRO A 7 -1.02 -0.95 41.18
CA PRO A 7 -1.46 0.08 40.26
C PRO A 7 -2.30 -0.69 39.25
N ALA A 8 -3.62 -0.42 39.29
CA ALA A 8 -4.51 -0.91 38.24
C ALA A 8 -3.77 -0.68 36.93
N GLN A 9 -3.49 -1.74 36.21
CA GLN A 9 -2.91 -1.65 34.87
C GLN A 9 -3.87 -0.74 34.13
N GLN A 10 -3.47 0.50 33.98
CA GLN A 10 -4.19 1.43 33.11
C GLN A 10 -4.03 0.82 31.73
N VAL A 11 -5.07 0.12 31.32
CA VAL A 11 -5.16 -0.40 29.94
C VAL A 11 -5.24 0.85 29.08
N GLU A 12 -4.08 1.30 28.60
CA GLU A 12 -4.06 2.39 27.64
C GLU A 12 -4.99 2.06 26.46
N PRO A 13 -5.83 3.00 26.04
CA PRO A 13 -6.70 2.74 24.89
C PRO A 13 -5.85 2.39 23.69
N LEU A 14 -6.28 1.40 22.91
CA LEU A 14 -5.59 0.94 21.67
C LEU A 14 -5.19 2.11 20.77
N THR A 15 -6.00 3.16 20.73
CA THR A 15 -5.78 4.38 19.94
C THR A 15 -4.53 5.16 20.33
N SER A 16 -4.02 5.01 21.55
CA SER A 16 -2.77 5.64 22.02
C SER A 16 -1.53 4.76 21.76
N SER A 17 -1.72 3.51 21.34
CA SER A 17 -0.60 2.63 20.98
C SER A 17 0.09 3.11 19.71
N PRO A 18 1.42 3.34 19.73
CA PRO A 18 2.18 3.73 18.54
C PRO A 18 2.03 2.74 17.38
N GLY A 19 1.98 1.44 17.69
CA GLY A 19 1.79 0.40 16.69
C GLY A 19 0.42 0.48 16.01
N TYR A 20 -0.64 0.77 16.76
CA TYR A 20 -1.98 0.95 16.20
C TYR A 20 -2.07 2.21 15.34
N GLN A 21 -1.43 3.29 15.75
CA GLN A 21 -1.33 4.52 14.95
C GLN A 21 -0.54 4.28 13.65
N ALA A 22 0.57 3.54 13.73
CA ALA A 22 1.34 3.14 12.55
C ALA A 22 0.52 2.27 11.59
N PHE A 23 -0.26 1.32 12.12
CA PHE A 23 -1.16 0.50 11.32
C PHE A 23 -2.16 1.35 10.52
N TRP A 24 -2.81 2.32 11.17
CA TRP A 24 -3.76 3.19 10.50
C TRP A 24 -3.11 4.15 9.51
N ALA A 25 -1.93 4.69 9.84
CA ALA A 25 -1.17 5.54 8.91
C ALA A 25 -0.81 4.79 7.63
N LEU A 26 -0.29 3.57 7.76
CA LEU A 26 0.04 2.72 6.61
C LEU A 26 -1.21 2.29 5.84
N ARG A 27 -2.28 1.90 6.52
CA ARG A 27 -3.54 1.51 5.88
C ARG A 27 -4.11 2.65 5.05
N LEU A 28 -4.19 3.86 5.59
CA LEU A 28 -4.68 5.03 4.86
C LEU A 28 -3.75 5.43 3.73
N GLY A 29 -2.43 5.40 3.95
CA GLY A 29 -1.44 5.70 2.92
C GLY A 29 -1.51 4.73 1.74
N PHE A 30 -1.51 3.43 1.99
CA PHE A 30 -1.63 2.41 0.95
C PHE A 30 -3.04 2.26 0.37
N THR A 31 -4.03 2.91 0.94
CA THR A 31 -5.35 3.10 0.31
C THR A 31 -5.30 4.28 -0.65
N ALA A 32 -4.89 5.45 -0.16
CA ALA A 32 -4.96 6.69 -0.91
C ALA A 32 -3.97 6.73 -2.09
N LEU A 33 -2.71 6.32 -1.87
CA LEU A 33 -1.67 6.44 -2.89
C LEU A 33 -1.94 5.60 -4.14
N PRO A 34 -2.26 4.30 -4.05
CA PRO A 34 -2.58 3.51 -5.24
C PRO A 34 -3.82 4.03 -5.97
N ILE A 35 -4.84 4.48 -5.25
CA ILE A 35 -6.04 5.06 -5.86
C ILE A 35 -5.69 6.33 -6.64
N LEU A 36 -4.92 7.25 -6.05
CA LEU A 36 -4.52 8.49 -6.69
C LEU A 36 -3.65 8.25 -7.92
N PHE A 37 -2.63 7.38 -7.82
CA PHE A 37 -1.78 7.03 -8.94
C PHE A 37 -2.53 6.25 -10.02
N GLY A 38 -3.46 5.38 -9.62
CA GLY A 38 -4.33 4.67 -10.54
C GLY A 38 -5.22 5.63 -11.32
N ILE A 39 -5.85 6.60 -10.68
CA ILE A 39 -6.65 7.64 -11.34
C ILE A 39 -5.78 8.48 -12.27
N ASP A 40 -4.56 8.83 -11.84
CA ASP A 40 -3.66 9.66 -12.64
C ASP A 40 -3.25 8.98 -13.96
N LYS A 41 -3.23 7.66 -14.01
CA LYS A 41 -2.99 6.93 -15.27
C LYS A 41 -4.07 7.13 -16.34
N PHE A 42 -5.23 7.64 -15.93
CA PHE A 42 -6.30 8.06 -16.85
C PHE A 42 -6.31 9.58 -17.07
N ALA A 43 -5.89 10.35 -16.07
CA ALA A 43 -5.99 11.81 -16.08
C ALA A 43 -4.72 12.51 -16.55
N ASN A 44 -3.53 11.88 -16.42
CA ASN A 44 -2.21 12.43 -16.79
C ASN A 44 -1.92 13.82 -16.18
N VAL A 45 -2.23 14.00 -14.89
CA VAL A 45 -2.02 15.27 -14.17
C VAL A 45 -0.65 15.31 -13.51
N LEU A 46 -0.23 14.21 -12.87
CA LEU A 46 1.06 14.10 -12.18
C LEU A 46 2.19 13.71 -13.13
N THR A 47 1.86 12.96 -14.16
CA THR A 47 2.81 12.45 -15.15
C THR A 47 2.19 12.54 -16.53
N ASP A 48 2.82 13.26 -17.45
CA ASP A 48 2.31 13.49 -18.82
C ASP A 48 2.25 12.20 -19.64
N ASP A 49 3.15 11.25 -19.38
CA ASP A 49 3.22 9.98 -20.09
C ASP A 49 3.67 8.86 -19.16
N TRP A 50 2.74 8.01 -18.78
CA TRP A 50 3.01 6.84 -17.95
C TRP A 50 3.63 5.68 -18.73
N THR A 51 3.50 5.67 -20.06
CA THR A 51 4.00 4.58 -20.91
C THR A 51 5.53 4.45 -20.87
N LYS A 52 6.23 5.54 -20.59
CA LYS A 52 7.71 5.55 -20.44
C LYS A 52 8.22 4.65 -19.33
N TYR A 53 7.39 4.31 -18.35
CA TYR A 53 7.74 3.42 -17.23
C TYR A 53 7.45 1.95 -17.52
N LEU A 54 6.87 1.62 -18.68
CA LEU A 54 6.51 0.26 -19.05
C LEU A 54 7.64 -0.39 -19.85
N ALA A 55 8.16 -1.52 -19.37
CA ALA A 55 9.11 -2.33 -20.13
C ALA A 55 8.45 -2.94 -21.37
N THR A 56 9.16 -2.99 -22.47
CA THR A 56 8.66 -3.54 -23.75
C THR A 56 8.18 -4.99 -23.61
N GLN A 57 8.85 -5.79 -22.78
CA GLN A 57 8.46 -7.16 -22.49
C GLN A 57 7.06 -7.29 -21.89
N PHE A 58 6.65 -6.34 -21.04
CA PHE A 58 5.30 -6.31 -20.50
C PHE A 58 4.28 -5.70 -21.45
N ASN A 59 4.71 -4.77 -22.30
CA ASN A 59 3.86 -4.24 -23.35
C ASN A 59 3.45 -5.33 -24.37
N ASP A 60 4.37 -6.23 -24.69
CA ASP A 60 4.12 -7.34 -25.62
C ASP A 60 3.18 -8.42 -25.04
N LEU A 61 3.10 -8.51 -23.70
CA LEU A 61 2.19 -9.42 -22.99
C LEU A 61 0.78 -8.85 -22.80
N ALA A 62 0.62 -7.52 -22.86
CA ALA A 62 -0.67 -6.86 -22.70
C ALA A 62 -1.41 -6.78 -24.04
N PRO A 63 -2.71 -7.14 -24.08
CA PRO A 63 -3.50 -6.94 -25.29
C PRO A 63 -3.70 -5.45 -25.56
N GLY A 64 -3.31 -4.96 -26.71
CA GLY A 64 -3.45 -3.57 -27.13
C GLY A 64 -2.12 -2.82 -27.19
N ASN A 65 -2.17 -1.50 -27.02
CA ASN A 65 -0.99 -0.63 -27.01
C ASN A 65 -0.52 -0.33 -25.57
N ALA A 66 0.62 0.36 -25.41
CA ALA A 66 1.19 0.72 -24.12
C ALA A 66 0.24 1.58 -23.27
N GLU A 67 -0.58 2.42 -23.88
CA GLU A 67 -1.59 3.23 -23.19
C GLU A 67 -2.68 2.36 -22.56
N ALA A 68 -3.21 1.40 -23.33
CA ALA A 68 -4.19 0.44 -22.81
C ALA A 68 -3.62 -0.41 -21.66
N ALA A 69 -2.35 -0.80 -21.75
CA ALA A 69 -1.65 -1.50 -20.68
C ALA A 69 -1.56 -0.64 -19.41
N MET A 70 -1.25 0.65 -19.53
CA MET A 70 -1.18 1.57 -18.39
C MET A 70 -2.56 1.85 -17.78
N HIS A 71 -3.60 1.93 -18.57
CA HIS A 71 -4.97 2.02 -18.05
C HIS A 71 -5.36 0.76 -17.25
N LEU A 72 -4.96 -0.42 -17.71
CA LEU A 72 -5.16 -1.66 -16.96
C LEU A 72 -4.41 -1.64 -15.63
N VAL A 73 -3.15 -1.21 -15.63
CA VAL A 73 -2.34 -1.01 -14.42
C VAL A 73 -3.04 -0.04 -13.46
N GLY A 74 -3.54 1.09 -13.97
CA GLY A 74 -4.28 2.07 -13.17
C GLY A 74 -5.54 1.48 -12.53
N ALA A 75 -6.30 0.67 -13.26
CA ALA A 75 -7.49 0.00 -12.72
C ALA A 75 -7.11 -1.00 -11.61
N ILE A 76 -6.03 -1.75 -11.77
CA ILE A 76 -5.51 -2.69 -10.76
C ILE A 76 -5.05 -1.92 -9.51
N GLU A 77 -4.40 -0.78 -9.66
CA GLU A 77 -3.95 0.04 -8.53
C GLU A 77 -5.13 0.59 -7.73
N ILE A 78 -6.17 1.08 -8.39
CA ILE A 78 -7.41 1.52 -7.72
C ILE A 78 -8.02 0.38 -6.92
N LEU A 79 -8.13 -0.79 -7.54
CA LEU A 79 -8.67 -1.98 -6.89
C LEU A 79 -7.81 -2.42 -5.70
N ALA A 80 -6.48 -2.40 -5.84
CA ALA A 80 -5.56 -2.72 -4.76
C ALA A 80 -5.72 -1.78 -3.56
N GLY A 81 -5.87 -0.47 -3.79
CA GLY A 81 -6.13 0.51 -2.74
C GLY A 81 -7.45 0.23 -2.00
N ILE A 82 -8.51 -0.14 -2.71
CA ILE A 82 -9.79 -0.53 -2.11
C ILE A 82 -9.63 -1.80 -1.26
N VAL A 83 -8.90 -2.80 -1.76
CA VAL A 83 -8.64 -4.04 -1.01
C VAL A 83 -7.83 -3.77 0.26
N VAL A 84 -6.84 -2.87 0.22
CA VAL A 84 -6.11 -2.44 1.43
C VAL A 84 -7.05 -1.81 2.46
N PHE A 85 -7.97 -0.97 2.01
CA PHE A 85 -8.91 -0.32 2.91
C PHE A 85 -9.87 -1.32 3.57
N LEU A 86 -10.47 -2.21 2.80
CA LEU A 86 -11.48 -3.14 3.28
C LEU A 86 -10.87 -4.38 3.97
N LEU A 87 -9.78 -4.89 3.43
CA LEU A 87 -9.15 -6.16 3.82
C LEU A 87 -7.62 -5.99 3.95
N PRO A 88 -7.11 -5.21 4.92
CA PRO A 88 -5.69 -4.89 5.00
C PRO A 88 -4.78 -6.12 5.18
N ARG A 89 -5.31 -7.22 5.73
CA ARG A 89 -4.59 -8.50 5.86
C ARG A 89 -4.23 -9.13 4.51
N PHE A 90 -5.05 -8.91 3.52
CA PHE A 90 -4.85 -9.38 2.14
C PHE A 90 -4.29 -8.27 1.23
N GLY A 91 -4.71 -7.04 1.46
CA GLY A 91 -4.24 -5.88 0.71
C GLY A 91 -2.76 -5.60 0.91
N GLY A 92 -2.23 -5.77 2.12
CA GLY A 92 -0.81 -5.59 2.41
C GLY A 92 0.08 -6.51 1.56
N PRO A 93 -0.10 -7.84 1.59
CA PRO A 93 0.63 -8.76 0.72
C PRO A 93 0.42 -8.48 -0.77
N LEU A 94 -0.80 -8.16 -1.19
CA LEU A 94 -1.11 -7.82 -2.57
C LEU A 94 -0.28 -6.63 -3.06
N VAL A 95 -0.23 -5.56 -2.28
CA VAL A 95 0.56 -4.37 -2.61
C VAL A 95 2.06 -4.68 -2.58
N ALA A 96 2.55 -5.48 -1.64
CA ALA A 96 3.96 -5.88 -1.59
C ALA A 96 4.37 -6.64 -2.85
N VAL A 97 3.59 -7.61 -3.30
CA VAL A 97 3.83 -8.36 -4.55
C VAL A 97 3.74 -7.44 -5.77
N TRP A 98 2.78 -6.55 -5.79
CA TRP A 98 2.61 -5.58 -6.86
C TRP A 98 3.81 -4.63 -6.97
N LEU A 99 4.30 -4.10 -5.86
CA LEU A 99 5.50 -3.26 -5.81
C LEU A 99 6.75 -4.03 -6.27
N ALA A 100 6.88 -5.30 -5.88
CA ALA A 100 7.97 -6.15 -6.38
C ALA A 100 7.93 -6.26 -7.92
N GLY A 101 6.74 -6.44 -8.50
CA GLY A 101 6.53 -6.45 -9.95
C GLY A 101 6.90 -5.11 -10.61
N ILE A 102 6.52 -3.98 -10.01
CA ILE A 102 6.89 -2.65 -10.49
C ILE A 102 8.41 -2.47 -10.46
N ILE A 103 9.09 -2.86 -9.38
CA ILE A 103 10.55 -2.76 -9.25
C ILE A 103 11.23 -3.56 -10.38
N VAL A 104 10.81 -4.80 -10.60
CA VAL A 104 11.34 -5.63 -11.70
C VAL A 104 11.13 -4.93 -13.05
N ASN A 105 9.94 -4.42 -13.31
CA ASN A 105 9.65 -3.68 -14.53
C ASN A 105 10.57 -2.45 -14.71
N LEU A 106 10.75 -1.64 -13.67
CA LEU A 106 11.61 -0.45 -13.73
C LEU A 106 13.09 -0.79 -13.97
N LEU A 107 13.57 -1.89 -13.39
CA LEU A 107 14.93 -2.37 -13.63
C LEU A 107 15.10 -2.88 -15.06
N MET A 108 14.07 -3.47 -15.65
CA MET A 108 14.08 -3.93 -17.05
C MET A 108 14.04 -2.76 -18.05
N VAL A 109 13.29 -1.70 -17.74
CA VAL A 109 13.28 -0.46 -18.54
C VAL A 109 14.67 0.18 -18.54
N GLY A 110 15.32 0.20 -17.37
CA GLY A 110 16.59 0.87 -17.14
C GLY A 110 16.45 2.40 -16.98
N GLY A 111 17.42 3.01 -16.31
CA GLY A 111 17.41 4.46 -16.08
C GLY A 111 16.50 4.95 -14.94
N TYR A 112 15.71 4.10 -14.31
CA TYR A 112 14.77 4.43 -13.22
C TYR A 112 15.17 3.75 -11.89
N GLY A 113 16.45 3.59 -11.65
CA GLY A 113 16.97 2.96 -10.42
C GLY A 113 16.61 3.72 -9.14
N ASP A 114 16.54 5.05 -9.21
CA ASP A 114 16.09 5.93 -8.12
C ASP A 114 14.61 5.68 -7.75
N VAL A 115 13.76 5.52 -8.76
CA VAL A 115 12.33 5.18 -8.56
C VAL A 115 12.20 3.76 -8.00
N ALA A 116 12.94 2.80 -8.53
CA ALA A 116 12.95 1.42 -8.04
C ALA A 116 13.41 1.33 -6.58
N LEU A 117 14.42 2.11 -6.18
CA LEU A 117 14.88 2.17 -4.79
C LEU A 117 13.82 2.75 -3.85
N ARG A 118 13.12 3.79 -4.28
CA ARG A 118 11.98 4.36 -3.54
C ARG A 118 10.85 3.34 -3.38
N ASP A 119 10.51 2.63 -4.44
CA ASP A 119 9.47 1.60 -4.42
C ASP A 119 9.85 0.41 -3.54
N PHE A 120 11.15 0.11 -3.41
CA PHE A 120 11.64 -0.86 -2.44
C PHE A 120 11.34 -0.43 -0.99
N GLY A 121 11.51 0.85 -0.66
CA GLY A 121 11.09 1.39 0.64
C GLY A 121 9.58 1.22 0.88
N LEU A 122 8.76 1.48 -0.14
CA LEU A 122 7.31 1.25 -0.07
C LEU A 122 6.97 -0.23 0.09
N LEU A 123 7.72 -1.13 -0.55
CA LEU A 123 7.55 -2.58 -0.38
C LEU A 123 7.78 -3.00 1.07
N LEU A 124 8.84 -2.50 1.71
CA LEU A 124 9.09 -2.75 3.13
C LEU A 124 7.95 -2.24 4.00
N ALA A 125 7.43 -1.06 3.71
CA ALA A 125 6.27 -0.49 4.42
C ALA A 125 5.01 -1.35 4.22
N ALA A 126 4.78 -1.93 3.04
CA ALA A 126 3.66 -2.85 2.78
C ALA A 126 3.80 -4.16 3.56
N VAL A 127 5.02 -4.67 3.73
CA VAL A 127 5.30 -5.83 4.60
C VAL A 127 4.99 -5.50 6.06
N VAL A 128 5.37 -4.31 6.53
CA VAL A 128 5.05 -3.84 7.88
C VAL A 128 3.53 -3.71 8.07
N LEU A 129 2.82 -3.13 7.10
CA LEU A 129 1.36 -3.07 7.12
C LEU A 129 0.74 -4.47 7.27
N THR A 130 1.24 -5.44 6.52
CA THR A 130 0.79 -6.83 6.60
C THR A 130 0.94 -7.37 8.02
N ARG A 131 2.10 -7.18 8.63
CA ARG A 131 2.36 -7.63 10.00
C ARG A 131 1.44 -6.97 11.02
N LEU A 132 1.24 -5.66 10.91
CA LEU A 132 0.37 -4.90 11.80
C LEU A 132 -1.11 -5.27 11.61
N ALA A 133 -1.55 -5.55 10.38
CA ALA A 133 -2.92 -5.95 10.09
C ALA A 133 -3.31 -7.30 10.75
N TRP A 134 -2.32 -8.16 11.01
CA TRP A 134 -2.54 -9.40 11.76
C TRP A 134 -2.48 -9.20 13.28
N ALA A 135 -1.76 -8.17 13.73
CA ALA A 135 -1.59 -7.86 15.15
C ALA A 135 -2.73 -7.01 15.73
N TYR A 136 -3.33 -6.15 14.92
CA TYR A 136 -4.34 -5.19 15.38
C TYR A 136 -5.73 -5.47 14.78
N PRO A 137 -6.81 -5.04 15.50
CA PRO A 137 -8.17 -5.16 14.96
C PRO A 137 -8.33 -4.29 13.70
N THR A 138 -8.90 -4.88 12.67
CA THR A 138 -9.11 -4.21 11.38
C THR A 138 -10.39 -3.35 11.35
N HIS A 139 -11.22 -3.45 12.37
CA HIS A 139 -12.45 -2.67 12.53
C HIS A 139 -12.22 -1.51 13.50
N PHE A 140 -12.92 -0.41 13.29
CA PHE A 140 -12.93 0.67 14.27
C PHE A 140 -13.46 0.15 15.62
N PRO A 141 -12.83 0.51 16.75
CA PRO A 141 -13.37 0.17 18.04
C PRO A 141 -14.76 0.80 18.16
N ARG A 142 -15.78 -0.04 18.32
CA ARG A 142 -17.13 0.43 18.66
C ARG A 142 -17.07 0.99 20.06
N THR A 143 -17.28 2.29 20.21
CA THR A 143 -17.56 2.89 21.51
C THR A 143 -18.85 2.26 22.02
N ARG A 144 -18.75 1.41 23.03
CA ARG A 144 -19.92 0.99 23.81
C ARG A 144 -20.32 2.17 24.68
N HIS A 145 -21.45 2.77 24.37
CA HIS A 145 -22.16 3.68 25.25
C HIS A 145 -22.91 2.87 26.31
#